data_03d98a74b3167dbe3d1380c4958efa9a
#
_entry.id   03d98a74b3167dbe3d1380c4958efa9a
#
_cell.length_a   1.000
_cell.length_b   1.000
_cell.length_c   1.000
_cell.angle_alpha   90.00
_cell.angle_beta   90.00
_cell.angle_gamma   90.00
#
_symmetry.space_group_name_H-M   'P 1'
#
loop_
_entity.id
_entity.type
_entity.pdbx_description
1 polymer ?
#
loop_
_entity_poly.entity_id
_entity_poly.type
_entity_poly.pdbx_seq_one_letter_code
_entity_poly.pdbx_strand_id
1 'polypeptide(L)'
;MQNEHAAITRRLSDPDFQASLVSKCIALALGSSALLTVSLVHDVYVWTHPPTPKYFVIDGRKAREVTALDNPVVDDSQLLEWATRAALAPYNVNYNDYPQQLSAAGRKFSKRGWNSFATSLLETKNFEKMKSGMLLCYAQAQRAAIISEVTNVSGALAYRIQFPIVQTCRNSNYDNTQNLLIKALVVRTNADDRPDGLEIDELVAVRQ
;
A
#
# COMPACT_ATOMS: atom_id res chain seq x y z
N MET A 1 0.03 35.60 70.16
CA MET A 1 0.95 35.77 69.00
C MET A 1 2.42 35.57 69.37
N GLN A 2 3.01 36.15 70.44
CA GLN A 2 4.44 35.89 70.77
C GLN A 2 4.77 34.42 71.11
N ASN A 3 3.89 33.67 71.77
CA ASN A 3 4.10 32.28 72.17
C ASN A 3 4.04 31.33 70.95
N GLU A 4 3.27 31.67 69.95
CA GLU A 4 3.20 30.84 68.69
C GLU A 4 4.46 30.95 67.83
N HIS A 5 5.00 32.18 67.75
CA HIS A 5 6.30 32.35 67.03
C HIS A 5 7.45 31.61 67.68
N ALA A 6 7.48 31.62 69.06
CA ALA A 6 8.51 30.92 69.82
C ALA A 6 8.39 29.38 69.65
N ALA A 7 7.15 28.85 69.61
CA ALA A 7 6.91 27.43 69.41
C ALA A 7 7.30 26.98 67.96
N ILE A 8 7.00 27.80 66.96
CA ILE A 8 7.37 27.53 65.55
C ILE A 8 8.89 27.57 65.38
N THR A 9 9.57 28.58 65.96
CA THR A 9 11.03 28.68 65.88
C THR A 9 11.72 27.49 66.56
N ARG A 10 11.22 27.02 67.66
CA ARG A 10 11.75 25.84 68.38
C ARG A 10 11.59 24.53 67.60
N ARG A 11 10.47 24.38 66.89
CA ARG A 11 10.21 23.25 66.05
C ARG A 11 11.04 23.25 64.79
N LEU A 12 11.29 24.42 64.19
CA LEU A 12 12.16 24.59 63.05
C LEU A 12 13.66 24.37 63.36
N SER A 13 14.04 24.55 64.66
CA SER A 13 15.43 24.33 65.12
C SER A 13 15.67 22.87 65.55
N ASP A 14 14.66 22.03 65.57
CA ASP A 14 14.76 20.61 65.95
C ASP A 14 15.44 19.81 64.80
N PRO A 15 16.61 19.21 65.04
CA PRO A 15 17.36 18.51 64.01
C PRO A 15 16.58 17.30 63.42
N ASP A 16 15.77 16.63 64.23
CA ASP A 16 14.97 15.49 63.75
C ASP A 16 13.84 15.94 62.79
N PHE A 17 13.24 17.11 63.11
CA PHE A 17 12.25 17.69 62.22
C PHE A 17 12.86 18.17 60.90
N GLN A 18 14.03 18.80 60.95
CA GLN A 18 14.74 19.23 59.73
C GLN A 18 15.15 18.03 58.86
N ALA A 19 15.68 16.96 59.47
CA ALA A 19 16.05 15.75 58.74
C ALA A 19 14.84 15.11 58.06
N SER A 20 13.69 15.02 58.75
CA SER A 20 12.45 14.51 58.19
C SER A 20 11.91 15.36 57.05
N LEU A 21 12.00 16.67 57.16
CA LEU A 21 11.56 17.63 56.14
C LEU A 21 12.43 17.53 54.88
N VAL A 22 13.75 17.49 55.06
CA VAL A 22 14.72 17.35 53.97
C VAL A 22 14.50 16.01 53.25
N SER A 23 14.33 14.93 54.00
CA SER A 23 14.04 13.61 53.42
C SER A 23 12.80 13.59 52.55
N LYS A 24 11.71 14.23 53.02
CA LYS A 24 10.46 14.35 52.25
C LYS A 24 10.63 15.24 51.01
N CYS A 25 11.36 16.34 51.10
CA CYS A 25 11.66 17.21 49.95
C CYS A 25 12.51 16.47 48.90
N ILE A 26 13.49 15.70 49.32
CA ILE A 26 14.30 14.86 48.41
C ILE A 26 13.44 13.80 47.75
N ALA A 27 12.59 13.10 48.48
CA ALA A 27 11.67 12.12 47.93
C ALA A 27 10.71 12.72 46.91
N LEU A 28 10.13 13.91 47.18
CA LEU A 28 9.29 14.63 46.24
C LEU A 28 10.07 15.08 44.99
N ALA A 29 11.31 15.57 45.15
CA ALA A 29 12.15 16.00 44.06
C ALA A 29 12.54 14.81 43.16
N LEU A 30 12.88 13.66 43.72
CA LEU A 30 13.16 12.44 42.98
C LEU A 30 11.93 11.91 42.26
N GLY A 31 10.76 11.93 42.92
CA GLY A 31 9.49 11.53 42.31
C GLY A 31 9.09 12.42 41.12
N SER A 32 9.22 13.72 41.28
CA SER A 32 8.92 14.69 40.20
C SER A 32 9.92 14.57 39.04
N SER A 33 11.21 14.36 39.35
CA SER A 33 12.22 14.14 38.32
C SER A 33 11.97 12.88 37.52
N ALA A 34 11.58 11.78 38.16
CA ALA A 34 11.22 10.54 37.49
C ALA A 34 10.01 10.70 36.56
N LEU A 35 8.96 11.40 37.02
CA LEU A 35 7.78 11.70 36.19
C LEU A 35 8.13 12.56 34.96
N LEU A 36 8.96 13.59 35.14
CA LEU A 36 9.44 14.43 34.04
C LEU A 36 10.24 13.62 33.03
N THR A 37 11.08 12.72 33.49
CA THR A 37 11.86 11.85 32.59
C THR A 37 10.96 10.93 31.76
N VAL A 38 9.96 10.30 32.39
CA VAL A 38 8.97 9.46 31.69
C VAL A 38 8.19 10.28 30.67
N SER A 39 7.75 11.49 31.04
CA SER A 39 7.03 12.38 30.10
C SER A 39 7.90 12.76 28.90
N LEU A 40 9.16 13.13 29.14
CA LEU A 40 10.09 13.47 28.05
C LEU A 40 10.33 12.29 27.11
N VAL A 41 10.53 11.08 27.63
CA VAL A 41 10.71 9.87 26.82
C VAL A 41 9.46 9.59 26.01
N HIS A 42 8.27 9.76 26.61
CA HIS A 42 7.01 9.60 25.90
C HIS A 42 6.85 10.62 24.76
N ASP A 43 7.14 11.89 25.02
CA ASP A 43 7.01 12.95 24.01
C ASP A 43 8.00 12.73 22.85
N VAL A 44 9.24 12.35 23.14
CA VAL A 44 10.24 12.00 22.11
C VAL A 44 9.76 10.79 21.31
N TYR A 45 9.20 9.77 21.98
CA TYR A 45 8.67 8.59 21.29
C TYR A 45 7.52 8.95 20.34
N VAL A 46 6.54 9.72 20.79
CA VAL A 46 5.40 10.18 19.96
C VAL A 46 5.89 11.05 18.80
N TRP A 47 6.88 11.90 19.03
CA TRP A 47 7.42 12.77 17.98
C TRP A 47 8.21 12.00 16.90
N THR A 48 8.92 10.95 17.31
CA THR A 48 9.65 10.09 16.37
C THR A 48 8.78 9.04 15.68
N HIS A 49 7.60 8.74 16.27
CA HIS A 49 6.62 7.78 15.73
C HIS A 49 5.25 8.43 15.61
N PRO A 50 5.09 9.42 14.71
CA PRO A 50 3.80 10.06 14.53
C PRO A 50 2.74 9.04 14.12
N PRO A 51 1.53 9.09 14.69
CA PRO A 51 0.44 8.22 14.27
C PRO A 51 0.13 8.46 12.79
N THR A 52 -0.16 7.39 12.07
CA THR A 52 -0.58 7.48 10.66
C THR A 52 -1.83 8.36 10.56
N PRO A 53 -1.83 9.38 9.68
CA PRO A 53 -2.99 10.24 9.51
C PRO A 53 -4.19 9.42 9.03
N LYS A 54 -5.31 9.53 9.72
CA LYS A 54 -6.58 8.92 9.33
C LYS A 54 -7.44 9.95 8.62
N TYR A 55 -7.85 9.63 7.41
CA TYR A 55 -8.71 10.50 6.62
C TYR A 55 -10.15 10.00 6.72
N PHE A 56 -11.10 10.93 6.93
CA PHE A 56 -12.52 10.61 6.97
C PHE A 56 -13.23 11.39 5.87
N VAL A 57 -13.99 10.69 5.07
CA VAL A 57 -14.93 11.31 4.13
C VAL A 57 -16.32 11.26 4.75
N ILE A 58 -17.02 12.38 4.76
CA ILE A 58 -18.40 12.47 5.23
C ILE A 58 -19.30 12.33 4.00
N ASP A 59 -19.94 11.18 3.88
CA ASP A 59 -20.98 10.96 2.89
C ASP A 59 -22.36 10.97 3.59
N GLY A 60 -23.05 12.09 3.46
CA GLY A 60 -24.31 12.32 4.15
C GLY A 60 -24.16 12.38 5.68
N ARG A 61 -24.66 11.37 6.40
CA ARG A 61 -24.65 11.30 7.87
C ARG A 61 -23.63 10.31 8.44
N LYS A 62 -22.84 9.63 7.60
CA LYS A 62 -21.87 8.64 8.03
C LYS A 62 -20.45 9.12 7.72
N ALA A 63 -19.63 9.20 8.76
CA ALA A 63 -18.19 9.38 8.59
C ALA A 63 -17.58 8.00 8.26
N ARG A 64 -16.85 7.93 7.15
CA ARG A 64 -16.16 6.72 6.70
C ARG A 64 -14.66 6.97 6.70
N GLU A 65 -13.91 6.06 7.31
CA GLU A 65 -12.45 6.09 7.26
C GLU A 65 -11.98 5.71 5.85
N VAL A 66 -11.22 6.58 5.21
CA VAL A 66 -10.66 6.36 3.86
C VAL A 66 -9.15 6.42 3.96
N THR A 67 -8.47 5.41 3.42
CA THR A 67 -7.01 5.42 3.34
C THR A 67 -6.57 6.40 2.25
N ALA A 68 -5.63 7.28 2.56
CA ALA A 68 -5.09 8.23 1.58
C ALA A 68 -4.51 7.50 0.35
N LEU A 69 -4.85 7.96 -0.85
CA LEU A 69 -4.42 7.34 -2.10
C LEU A 69 -2.94 7.62 -2.44
N ASP A 70 -2.30 8.52 -1.72
CA ASP A 70 -0.88 8.87 -1.86
C ASP A 70 0.05 7.98 -1.03
N ASN A 71 -0.51 7.09 -0.19
CA ASN A 71 0.25 6.14 0.60
C ASN A 71 0.18 4.71 0.03
N PRO A 72 1.26 3.91 0.14
CA PRO A 72 1.22 2.49 -0.25
C PRO A 72 0.19 1.72 0.59
N VAL A 73 -0.53 0.79 -0.05
CA VAL A 73 -1.51 -0.09 0.63
C VAL A 73 -0.91 -1.47 0.92
N VAL A 74 0.09 -1.83 0.16
CA VAL A 74 0.81 -3.10 0.22
C VAL A 74 2.30 -2.84 0.15
N ASP A 75 3.12 -3.79 0.60
CA ASP A 75 4.56 -3.73 0.39
C ASP A 75 4.94 -4.00 -1.08
N ASP A 76 6.19 -3.71 -1.43
CA ASP A 76 6.66 -3.84 -2.81
C ASP A 76 6.57 -5.27 -3.33
N SER A 77 6.78 -6.27 -2.49
CA SER A 77 6.71 -7.68 -2.88
C SER A 77 5.28 -8.10 -3.21
N GLN A 78 4.33 -7.71 -2.39
CA GLN A 78 2.90 -7.96 -2.61
C GLN A 78 2.39 -7.20 -3.84
N LEU A 79 2.85 -5.95 -4.03
CA LEU A 79 2.54 -5.16 -5.22
C LEU A 79 3.02 -5.84 -6.50
N LEU A 80 4.28 -6.29 -6.53
CA LEU A 80 4.87 -6.94 -7.70
C LEU A 80 4.21 -8.29 -8.00
N GLU A 81 3.88 -9.07 -6.97
CA GLU A 81 3.14 -10.33 -7.13
C GLU A 81 1.73 -10.08 -7.69
N TRP A 82 1.00 -9.12 -7.12
CA TRP A 82 -0.34 -8.74 -7.59
C TRP A 82 -0.29 -8.25 -9.04
N ALA A 83 0.64 -7.33 -9.35
CA ALA A 83 0.79 -6.76 -10.68
C ALA A 83 1.14 -7.82 -11.73
N THR A 84 2.03 -8.75 -11.39
CA THR A 84 2.40 -9.86 -12.28
C THR A 84 1.19 -10.74 -12.58
N ARG A 85 0.44 -11.17 -11.56
CA ARG A 85 -0.78 -11.97 -11.76
C ARG A 85 -1.84 -11.22 -12.56
N ALA A 86 -2.09 -9.96 -12.24
CA ALA A 86 -3.10 -9.15 -12.90
C ALA A 86 -2.75 -8.87 -14.37
N ALA A 87 -1.48 -8.56 -14.66
CA ALA A 87 -1.01 -8.28 -16.02
C ALA A 87 -0.91 -9.56 -16.89
N LEU A 88 -0.64 -10.73 -16.32
CA LEU A 88 -0.64 -12.01 -17.05
C LEU A 88 -2.03 -12.52 -17.39
N ALA A 89 -3.05 -12.18 -16.60
CA ALA A 89 -4.39 -12.72 -16.75
C ALA A 89 -4.98 -12.57 -18.17
N PRO A 90 -4.90 -11.41 -18.86
CA PRO A 90 -5.44 -11.27 -20.21
C PRO A 90 -4.65 -11.99 -21.30
N TYR A 91 -3.44 -12.50 -21.00
CA TYR A 91 -2.63 -13.32 -21.91
C TYR A 91 -2.85 -14.82 -21.70
N ASN A 92 -3.51 -15.21 -20.61
CA ASN A 92 -3.87 -16.58 -20.27
C ASN A 92 -5.33 -16.84 -20.65
N VAL A 93 -5.58 -16.96 -21.95
CA VAL A 93 -6.94 -17.12 -22.49
C VAL A 93 -7.02 -18.30 -23.44
N ASN A 94 -8.15 -18.97 -23.44
CA ASN A 94 -8.43 -20.05 -24.39
C ASN A 94 -9.67 -19.71 -25.24
N TYR A 95 -9.78 -20.34 -26.39
CA TYR A 95 -10.85 -20.10 -27.35
C TYR A 95 -12.25 -20.45 -26.82
N ASN A 96 -12.36 -21.30 -25.81
CA ASN A 96 -13.63 -21.77 -25.26
C ASN A 96 -14.16 -20.81 -24.17
N ASP A 97 -13.30 -20.41 -23.24
CA ASP A 97 -13.71 -19.70 -22.01
C ASP A 97 -13.27 -18.22 -22.00
N TYR A 98 -12.73 -17.72 -23.13
CA TYR A 98 -12.20 -16.34 -23.20
C TYR A 98 -13.15 -15.25 -22.68
N PRO A 99 -14.49 -15.33 -22.86
CA PRO A 99 -15.36 -14.27 -22.37
C PRO A 99 -15.32 -14.14 -20.85
N GLN A 100 -15.29 -15.27 -20.16
CA GLN A 100 -15.20 -15.29 -18.69
C GLN A 100 -13.80 -14.89 -18.21
N GLN A 101 -12.77 -15.40 -18.88
CA GLN A 101 -11.36 -15.11 -18.55
C GLN A 101 -11.04 -13.62 -18.75
N LEU A 102 -11.45 -13.04 -19.89
CA LEU A 102 -11.26 -11.61 -20.15
C LEU A 102 -12.10 -10.73 -19.21
N SER A 103 -13.34 -11.13 -18.89
CA SER A 103 -14.16 -10.44 -17.91
C SER A 103 -13.52 -10.44 -16.52
N ALA A 104 -12.97 -11.57 -16.10
CA ALA A 104 -12.25 -11.68 -14.83
C ALA A 104 -10.97 -10.84 -14.81
N ALA A 105 -10.19 -10.85 -15.90
CA ALA A 105 -9.01 -10.01 -16.05
C ALA A 105 -9.37 -8.51 -16.00
N GLY A 106 -10.42 -8.10 -16.73
CA GLY A 106 -10.86 -6.71 -16.80
C GLY A 106 -11.24 -6.08 -15.45
N ARG A 107 -11.63 -6.91 -14.47
CA ARG A 107 -11.90 -6.42 -13.10
C ARG A 107 -10.67 -5.87 -12.38
N LYS A 108 -9.47 -6.19 -12.85
CA LYS A 108 -8.21 -5.69 -12.29
C LYS A 108 -7.73 -4.41 -12.97
N PHE A 109 -8.45 -3.94 -13.97
CA PHE A 109 -8.10 -2.75 -14.76
C PHE A 109 -9.02 -1.58 -14.43
N SER A 110 -8.49 -0.36 -14.61
CA SER A 110 -9.33 0.83 -14.76
C SER A 110 -10.12 0.75 -16.08
N LYS A 111 -11.16 1.54 -16.20
CA LYS A 111 -11.92 1.64 -17.47
C LYS A 111 -11.00 2.06 -18.63
N ARG A 112 -10.09 3.01 -18.38
CA ARG A 112 -9.14 3.49 -19.37
C ARG A 112 -8.15 2.40 -19.78
N GLY A 113 -7.53 1.75 -18.80
CA GLY A 113 -6.55 0.68 -19.03
C GLY A 113 -7.16 -0.50 -19.78
N TRP A 114 -8.37 -0.91 -19.43
CA TRP A 114 -9.05 -1.99 -20.12
C TRP A 114 -9.40 -1.64 -21.58
N ASN A 115 -9.95 -0.45 -21.83
CA ASN A 115 -10.29 0.00 -23.18
C ASN A 115 -9.04 0.08 -24.05
N SER A 116 -7.93 0.65 -23.55
CA SER A 116 -6.67 0.70 -24.27
C SER A 116 -6.14 -0.68 -24.63
N PHE A 117 -6.12 -1.60 -23.68
CA PHE A 117 -5.70 -3.00 -23.89
C PHE A 117 -6.61 -3.71 -24.90
N ALA A 118 -7.93 -3.61 -24.76
CA ALA A 118 -8.90 -4.25 -25.65
C ALA A 118 -8.77 -3.72 -27.10
N THR A 119 -8.60 -2.42 -27.28
CA THR A 119 -8.35 -1.82 -28.59
C THR A 119 -7.07 -2.39 -29.23
N SER A 120 -5.97 -2.41 -28.49
CA SER A 120 -4.71 -3.01 -28.96
C SER A 120 -4.84 -4.50 -29.32
N LEU A 121 -5.60 -5.26 -28.52
CA LEU A 121 -5.86 -6.68 -28.79
C LEU A 121 -6.64 -6.89 -30.10
N LEU A 122 -7.62 -6.01 -30.39
CA LEU A 122 -8.41 -6.06 -31.64
C LEU A 122 -7.59 -5.61 -32.85
N GLU A 123 -6.83 -4.50 -32.74
CA GLU A 123 -5.99 -3.97 -33.81
C GLU A 123 -4.91 -4.97 -34.26
N THR A 124 -4.32 -5.70 -33.34
CA THR A 124 -3.30 -6.71 -33.64
C THR A 124 -3.86 -7.99 -34.25
N LYS A 125 -5.20 -8.13 -34.33
CA LYS A 125 -5.92 -9.34 -34.77
C LYS A 125 -5.52 -10.63 -34.02
N ASN A 126 -4.82 -10.50 -32.92
CA ASN A 126 -4.41 -11.67 -32.10
C ASN A 126 -5.61 -12.39 -31.51
N PHE A 127 -6.62 -11.63 -31.12
CA PHE A 127 -7.87 -12.18 -30.61
C PHE A 127 -8.65 -13.00 -31.67
N GLU A 128 -8.75 -12.48 -32.90
CA GLU A 128 -9.41 -13.19 -34.00
C GLU A 128 -8.65 -14.48 -34.34
N LYS A 129 -7.31 -14.41 -34.39
CA LYS A 129 -6.46 -15.58 -34.62
C LYS A 129 -6.63 -16.65 -33.54
N MET A 130 -6.69 -16.23 -32.27
CA MET A 130 -6.92 -17.14 -31.16
C MET A 130 -8.28 -17.84 -31.29
N LYS A 131 -9.34 -17.10 -31.59
CA LYS A 131 -10.68 -17.62 -31.72
C LYS A 131 -10.85 -18.52 -32.94
N SER A 132 -10.45 -18.07 -34.12
CA SER A 132 -10.59 -18.83 -35.39
C SER A 132 -9.66 -20.05 -35.44
N GLY A 133 -8.47 -19.93 -34.85
CA GLY A 133 -7.52 -21.00 -34.75
C GLY A 133 -7.77 -22.00 -33.62
N MET A 134 -8.80 -21.79 -32.79
CA MET A 134 -9.06 -22.60 -31.57
C MET A 134 -7.83 -22.77 -30.71
N LEU A 135 -7.11 -21.65 -30.44
CA LEU A 135 -5.84 -21.68 -29.73
C LEU A 135 -6.05 -21.63 -28.22
N LEU A 136 -5.16 -22.33 -27.52
CA LEU A 136 -4.91 -22.18 -26.09
C LEU A 136 -3.69 -21.27 -25.93
N CYS A 137 -3.89 -20.10 -25.35
CA CYS A 137 -2.81 -19.17 -25.06
C CYS A 137 -2.51 -19.15 -23.58
N TYR A 138 -1.22 -19.27 -23.23
CA TYR A 138 -0.75 -19.13 -21.87
C TYR A 138 0.53 -18.30 -21.84
N ALA A 139 0.70 -17.54 -20.78
CA ALA A 139 1.84 -16.68 -20.56
C ALA A 139 2.43 -16.88 -19.17
N GLN A 140 3.76 -16.82 -19.12
CA GLN A 140 4.51 -16.95 -17.87
C GLN A 140 5.57 -15.86 -17.79
N ALA A 141 5.81 -15.35 -16.60
CA ALA A 141 6.92 -14.43 -16.35
C ALA A 141 8.25 -15.19 -16.45
N GLN A 142 9.19 -14.66 -17.22
CA GLN A 142 10.54 -15.23 -17.34
C GLN A 142 11.47 -14.78 -16.22
N ARG A 143 11.22 -13.61 -15.66
CA ARG A 143 11.99 -13.01 -14.55
C ARG A 143 11.05 -12.29 -13.63
N ALA A 144 11.53 -11.98 -12.42
CA ALA A 144 10.81 -11.16 -11.46
C ALA A 144 10.49 -9.79 -12.05
N ALA A 145 9.32 -9.29 -11.70
CA ALA A 145 8.90 -7.94 -12.04
C ALA A 145 9.72 -6.92 -11.24
N ILE A 146 9.95 -5.75 -11.82
CA ILE A 146 10.64 -4.64 -11.17
C ILE A 146 9.79 -3.38 -11.25
N ILE A 147 9.87 -2.55 -10.21
CA ILE A 147 9.34 -1.20 -10.21
C ILE A 147 10.39 -0.32 -10.90
N SER A 148 10.06 0.22 -12.07
CA SER A 148 10.96 1.12 -12.80
C SER A 148 10.80 2.58 -12.40
N GLU A 149 9.63 2.96 -11.92
CA GLU A 149 9.31 4.33 -11.53
C GLU A 149 8.14 4.33 -10.54
N VAL A 150 8.21 5.22 -9.55
CA VAL A 150 7.10 5.54 -8.65
C VAL A 150 6.68 6.98 -8.96
N THR A 151 5.41 7.20 -9.23
CA THR A 151 4.87 8.50 -9.66
C THR A 151 3.51 8.77 -9.03
N ASN A 152 2.91 9.89 -9.33
CA ASN A 152 1.56 10.25 -8.90
C ASN A 152 0.70 10.54 -10.13
N VAL A 153 -0.47 9.91 -10.19
CA VAL A 153 -1.45 10.11 -11.26
C VAL A 153 -2.75 10.60 -10.64
N SER A 154 -3.11 11.84 -10.93
CA SER A 154 -4.35 12.47 -10.44
C SER A 154 -4.51 12.42 -8.91
N GLY A 155 -3.40 12.58 -8.16
CA GLY A 155 -3.41 12.53 -6.69
C GLY A 155 -3.29 11.13 -6.10
N ALA A 156 -3.21 10.08 -6.91
CA ALA A 156 -3.02 8.71 -6.46
C ALA A 156 -1.61 8.22 -6.77
N LEU A 157 -1.05 7.45 -5.84
CA LEU A 157 0.25 6.80 -6.00
C LEU A 157 0.18 5.78 -7.15
N ALA A 158 1.17 5.81 -8.02
CA ALA A 158 1.23 4.96 -9.19
C ALA A 158 2.63 4.37 -9.37
N TYR A 159 2.68 3.15 -9.90
CA TYR A 159 3.90 2.38 -10.08
C TYR A 159 4.02 1.91 -11.53
N ARG A 160 5.12 2.25 -12.19
CA ARG A 160 5.49 1.65 -13.46
C ARG A 160 6.23 0.34 -13.20
N ILE A 161 5.63 -0.76 -13.60
CA ILE A 161 6.16 -2.10 -13.39
C ILE A 161 6.48 -2.71 -14.74
N GLN A 162 7.62 -3.39 -14.82
CA GLN A 162 8.01 -4.08 -16.05
C GLN A 162 8.60 -5.45 -15.77
N PHE A 163 8.31 -6.40 -16.65
CA PHE A 163 8.86 -7.75 -16.60
C PHE A 163 8.72 -8.46 -17.96
N PRO A 164 9.67 -9.32 -18.31
CA PRO A 164 9.58 -10.14 -19.52
C PRO A 164 8.68 -11.33 -19.30
N ILE A 165 7.90 -11.66 -20.32
CA ILE A 165 7.07 -12.86 -20.37
C ILE A 165 7.36 -13.68 -21.62
N VAL A 166 7.08 -14.97 -21.54
CA VAL A 166 6.91 -15.83 -22.69
C VAL A 166 5.42 -16.14 -22.83
N GLN A 167 4.87 -15.89 -24.01
CA GLN A 167 3.51 -16.26 -24.36
C GLN A 167 3.54 -17.35 -25.42
N THR A 168 2.87 -18.46 -25.17
CA THR A 168 2.70 -19.56 -26.12
C THR A 168 1.22 -19.72 -26.45
N CYS A 169 0.89 -19.73 -27.74
CA CYS A 169 -0.45 -20.03 -28.25
C CYS A 169 -0.37 -21.25 -29.15
N ARG A 170 -1.14 -22.30 -28.82
CA ARG A 170 -1.06 -23.59 -29.55
C ARG A 170 -2.42 -24.27 -29.70
N ASN A 171 -2.48 -25.13 -30.73
CA ASN A 171 -3.49 -26.16 -30.92
C ASN A 171 -2.81 -27.45 -31.48
N SER A 172 -3.59 -28.39 -32.03
CA SER A 172 -3.06 -29.64 -32.59
C SER A 172 -2.08 -29.41 -33.74
N ASN A 173 -2.19 -28.32 -34.50
CA ASN A 173 -1.48 -28.07 -35.75
C ASN A 173 -0.64 -26.78 -35.73
N TYR A 174 -0.68 -26.05 -34.65
CA TYR A 174 -0.04 -24.75 -34.53
C TYR A 174 0.59 -24.59 -33.16
N ASP A 175 1.84 -24.16 -33.15
CA ASP A 175 2.55 -23.78 -31.94
C ASP A 175 3.35 -22.50 -32.21
N ASN A 176 3.06 -21.47 -31.49
CA ASN A 176 3.75 -20.18 -31.62
C ASN A 176 4.09 -19.62 -30.25
N THR A 177 5.36 -19.39 -30.05
CA THR A 177 5.91 -18.81 -28.82
C THR A 177 6.54 -17.46 -29.12
N GLN A 178 6.27 -16.45 -28.32
CA GLN A 178 6.82 -15.11 -28.45
C GLN A 178 7.28 -14.56 -27.10
N ASN A 179 8.38 -13.82 -27.12
CA ASN A 179 8.88 -13.09 -25.98
C ASN A 179 8.36 -11.67 -26.01
N LEU A 180 7.78 -11.23 -24.89
CA LEU A 180 7.22 -9.91 -24.74
C LEU A 180 7.76 -9.24 -23.47
N LEU A 181 7.99 -7.95 -23.54
CA LEU A 181 8.21 -7.13 -22.35
C LEU A 181 6.88 -6.46 -21.97
N ILE A 182 6.38 -6.81 -20.82
CA ILE A 182 5.20 -6.17 -20.22
C ILE A 182 5.63 -4.89 -19.53
N LYS A 183 4.90 -3.81 -19.81
CA LYS A 183 4.97 -2.54 -19.09
C LYS A 183 3.57 -2.23 -18.59
N ALA A 184 3.40 -2.15 -17.28
CA ALA A 184 2.13 -1.87 -16.64
C ALA A 184 2.24 -0.61 -15.78
N LEU A 185 1.24 0.24 -15.83
CA LEU A 185 1.01 1.31 -14.87
C LEU A 185 -0.04 0.84 -13.88
N VAL A 186 0.39 0.59 -12.65
CA VAL A 186 -0.49 0.21 -11.54
C VAL A 186 -0.77 1.44 -10.71
N VAL A 187 -2.03 1.75 -10.51
CA VAL A 187 -2.49 2.95 -9.79
C VAL A 187 -3.22 2.51 -8.53
N ARG A 188 -2.95 3.23 -7.46
CA ARG A 188 -3.70 3.09 -6.22
C ARG A 188 -5.13 3.58 -6.39
N THR A 189 -6.09 2.79 -5.97
CA THR A 189 -7.51 3.14 -6.02
C THR A 189 -8.19 2.91 -4.67
N ASN A 190 -9.43 3.34 -4.53
CA ASN A 190 -10.18 3.13 -3.32
C ASN A 190 -10.53 1.65 -3.15
N ALA A 191 -10.35 1.11 -1.94
CA ALA A 191 -10.69 -0.26 -1.60
C ALA A 191 -12.18 -0.60 -1.79
N ASP A 192 -13.05 0.41 -1.81
CA ASP A 192 -14.48 0.25 -2.10
C ASP A 192 -14.75 -0.13 -3.54
N ASP A 193 -13.95 0.41 -4.46
CA ASP A 193 -14.07 0.12 -5.89
C ASP A 193 -13.30 -1.14 -6.26
N ARG A 194 -12.19 -1.39 -5.57
CA ARG A 194 -11.28 -2.53 -5.80
C ARG A 194 -10.82 -3.12 -4.47
N PRO A 195 -11.13 -4.39 -4.17
CA PRO A 195 -10.75 -5.00 -2.88
C PRO A 195 -9.25 -4.96 -2.57
N ASP A 196 -8.43 -5.05 -3.63
CA ASP A 196 -6.97 -5.01 -3.49
C ASP A 196 -6.42 -3.58 -3.34
N GLY A 197 -7.26 -2.54 -3.53
CA GLY A 197 -6.86 -1.14 -3.52
C GLY A 197 -5.92 -0.74 -4.65
N LEU A 198 -5.85 -1.54 -5.71
CA LEU A 198 -4.97 -1.39 -6.87
C LEU A 198 -5.73 -1.67 -8.16
N GLU A 199 -5.35 -0.98 -9.24
CA GLU A 199 -5.85 -1.26 -10.59
C GLU A 199 -4.76 -1.00 -11.64
N ILE A 200 -4.84 -1.70 -12.77
CA ILE A 200 -3.96 -1.47 -13.92
C ILE A 200 -4.60 -0.39 -14.79
N ASP A 201 -3.93 0.74 -14.93
CA ASP A 201 -4.40 1.88 -15.73
C ASP A 201 -3.79 1.94 -17.14
N GLU A 202 -2.70 1.22 -17.34
CA GLU A 202 -2.09 1.02 -18.66
C GLU A 202 -1.40 -0.35 -18.70
N LEU A 203 -1.56 -1.08 -19.80
CA LEU A 203 -0.86 -2.33 -20.05
C LEU A 203 -0.39 -2.37 -21.51
N VAL A 204 0.92 -2.40 -21.68
CA VAL A 204 1.57 -2.48 -23.00
C VAL A 204 2.49 -3.69 -23.04
N ALA A 205 2.40 -4.46 -24.13
CA ALA A 205 3.31 -5.54 -24.42
C ALA A 205 4.16 -5.17 -25.66
N VAL A 206 5.47 -5.19 -25.50
CA VAL A 206 6.42 -4.90 -26.56
C VAL A 206 7.15 -6.19 -26.91
N ARG A 207 7.18 -6.55 -28.19
CA ARG A 207 7.93 -7.73 -28.67
C ARG A 207 9.43 -7.49 -28.47
N GLN A 208 10.11 -8.48 -27.92
CA GLN A 208 11.56 -8.52 -27.76
C GLN A 208 12.23 -9.23 -28.92
#